data_6c923bb3aa687633c4aef4712a0508e3
#
_entry.id   6c923bb3aa687633c4aef4712a0508e3
#
_cell.length_a   1.000
_cell.length_b   1.000
_cell.length_c   1.000
_cell.angle_alpha   90.00
_cell.angle_beta   90.00
_cell.angle_gamma   90.00
#
_symmetry.space_group_name_H-M   'P 1'
#
loop_
_entity.id
_entity.type
_entity.pdbx_description
1 polymer ?
#
loop_
_entity_poly.entity_id
_entity_poly.type
_entity_poly.pdbx_seq_one_letter_code
_entity_poly.pdbx_strand_id
1 'polypeptide(L)'
;MERTFPSIRFERFADDAVIHCVSESQARFVRDAVARRLVEIGLELHPDKTRIVYCKDSNRRGSYEQVSFTFCGYTFRPRKAYNKRTGEVFTGFLPAVSPDKLMAMSRRVSSWRIHRRVNLTLNDLAAPINQVLRGWLAYFTVFYPTAVRPLYDRIDRHLVRWARWKYKRLERGNRRARAWLQGVRTREPELFVHWRFGSALP
;
A
#
# COMPACT_ATOMS: atom_id res chain seq x y z
N MET A 1 -17.31 -16.52 -18.03
CA MET A 1 -16.25 -17.19 -17.24
C MET A 1 -16.83 -18.35 -16.43
N GLU A 2 -17.74 -18.13 -15.48
CA GLU A 2 -18.27 -19.18 -14.60
C GLU A 2 -18.94 -20.34 -15.36
N ARG A 3 -19.69 -20.06 -16.42
CA ARG A 3 -20.33 -21.12 -17.24
C ARG A 3 -19.33 -21.94 -18.06
N THR A 4 -18.26 -21.33 -18.57
CA THR A 4 -17.29 -21.97 -19.46
C THR A 4 -16.14 -22.61 -18.70
N PHE A 5 -15.78 -22.03 -17.56
CA PHE A 5 -14.64 -22.44 -16.71
C PHE A 5 -15.05 -22.50 -15.23
N PRO A 6 -15.93 -23.39 -14.80
CA PRO A 6 -16.49 -23.41 -13.45
C PRO A 6 -15.45 -23.65 -12.35
N SER A 7 -14.32 -24.28 -12.68
CA SER A 7 -13.22 -24.54 -11.73
C SER A 7 -12.18 -23.41 -11.64
N ILE A 8 -12.26 -22.39 -12.50
CA ILE A 8 -11.30 -21.28 -12.54
C ILE A 8 -11.85 -20.09 -11.75
N ARG A 9 -11.19 -19.76 -10.68
CA ARG A 9 -11.52 -18.57 -9.88
C ARG A 9 -11.03 -17.30 -10.57
N PHE A 10 -11.82 -16.23 -10.48
CA PHE A 10 -11.43 -14.94 -10.97
C PHE A 10 -12.00 -13.82 -10.07
N GLU A 11 -11.29 -12.71 -10.02
CA GLU A 11 -11.70 -11.48 -9.36
C GLU A 11 -11.85 -10.39 -10.41
N ARG A 12 -12.93 -9.61 -10.34
CA ARG A 12 -13.18 -8.51 -11.27
C ARG A 12 -13.49 -7.21 -10.54
N PHE A 13 -12.91 -6.14 -11.00
CA PHE A 13 -13.24 -4.79 -10.57
C PHE A 13 -13.30 -3.88 -11.80
N ALA A 14 -14.48 -3.43 -12.17
CA ALA A 14 -14.78 -2.68 -13.40
C ALA A 14 -14.29 -3.45 -14.65
N ASP A 15 -13.31 -2.90 -15.37
CA ASP A 15 -12.66 -3.46 -16.55
C ASP A 15 -11.44 -4.35 -16.21
N ASP A 16 -10.90 -4.22 -15.00
CA ASP A 16 -9.79 -5.04 -14.54
C ASP A 16 -10.27 -6.43 -14.08
N ALA A 17 -9.55 -7.50 -14.46
CA ALA A 17 -9.80 -8.86 -13.99
C ALA A 17 -8.49 -9.59 -13.66
N VAL A 18 -8.52 -10.40 -12.60
CA VAL A 18 -7.46 -11.34 -12.23
C VAL A 18 -8.01 -12.74 -12.29
N ILE A 19 -7.38 -13.62 -13.06
CA ILE A 19 -7.80 -15.01 -13.27
C ILE A 19 -6.74 -15.92 -12.68
N HIS A 20 -7.16 -16.84 -11.80
CA HIS A 20 -6.26 -17.76 -11.09
C HIS A 20 -6.10 -19.06 -11.87
N CYS A 21 -4.90 -19.31 -12.37
CA CYS A 21 -4.57 -20.52 -13.12
C CYS A 21 -3.51 -21.35 -12.38
N VAL A 22 -3.56 -22.67 -12.53
CA VAL A 22 -2.61 -23.59 -11.88
C VAL A 22 -1.33 -23.79 -12.69
N SER A 23 -1.37 -23.48 -14.01
CA SER A 23 -0.22 -23.60 -14.91
C SER A 23 -0.20 -22.46 -15.93
N GLU A 24 0.96 -22.24 -16.54
CA GLU A 24 1.09 -21.25 -17.63
C GLU A 24 0.29 -21.65 -18.86
N SER A 25 0.27 -22.95 -19.21
CA SER A 25 -0.53 -23.47 -20.33
C SER A 25 -2.02 -23.19 -20.14
N GLN A 26 -2.53 -23.41 -18.93
CA GLN A 26 -3.91 -23.05 -18.60
C GLN A 26 -4.13 -21.54 -18.71
N ALA A 27 -3.21 -20.72 -18.22
CA ALA A 27 -3.33 -19.26 -18.30
C ALA A 27 -3.38 -18.77 -19.76
N ARG A 28 -2.52 -19.32 -20.63
CA ARG A 28 -2.55 -19.02 -22.07
C ARG A 28 -3.86 -19.43 -22.72
N PHE A 29 -4.32 -20.65 -22.46
CA PHE A 29 -5.60 -21.15 -22.98
C PHE A 29 -6.78 -20.26 -22.57
N VAL A 30 -6.87 -19.90 -21.29
CA VAL A 30 -7.95 -19.03 -20.77
C VAL A 30 -7.87 -17.62 -21.36
N ARG A 31 -6.67 -17.05 -21.45
CA ARG A 31 -6.47 -15.74 -22.08
C ARG A 31 -7.00 -15.74 -23.52
N ASP A 32 -6.64 -16.75 -24.29
CA ASP A 32 -7.02 -16.84 -25.71
C ASP A 32 -8.54 -17.10 -25.88
N ALA A 33 -9.15 -17.85 -24.97
CA ALA A 33 -10.60 -18.03 -24.92
C ALA A 33 -11.35 -16.74 -24.57
N VAL A 34 -10.84 -15.98 -23.60
CA VAL A 34 -11.40 -14.66 -23.24
C VAL A 34 -11.23 -13.68 -24.40
N ALA A 35 -10.07 -13.64 -25.06
CA ALA A 35 -9.82 -12.78 -26.20
C ALA A 35 -10.84 -13.05 -27.33
N ARG A 36 -11.05 -14.31 -27.71
CA ARG A 36 -12.03 -14.70 -28.72
C ARG A 36 -13.45 -14.23 -28.35
N ARG A 37 -13.84 -14.45 -27.08
CA ARG A 37 -15.17 -14.05 -26.62
C ARG A 37 -15.37 -12.54 -26.63
N LEU A 38 -14.35 -11.75 -26.32
CA LEU A 38 -14.41 -10.29 -26.37
C LEU A 38 -14.57 -9.79 -27.80
N VAL A 39 -13.84 -10.36 -28.77
CA VAL A 39 -13.97 -10.02 -30.19
C VAL A 39 -15.40 -10.25 -30.71
N GLU A 40 -16.08 -11.31 -30.28
CA GLU A 40 -17.48 -11.59 -30.68
C GLU A 40 -18.46 -10.47 -30.27
N ILE A 41 -18.11 -9.67 -29.26
CA ILE A 41 -18.94 -8.57 -28.77
C ILE A 41 -18.32 -7.20 -29.05
N GLY A 42 -17.35 -7.13 -29.97
CA GLY A 42 -16.70 -5.86 -30.38
C GLY A 42 -15.72 -5.28 -29.36
N LEU A 43 -15.21 -6.08 -28.43
CA LEU A 43 -14.20 -5.70 -27.43
C LEU A 43 -12.89 -6.44 -27.68
N GLU A 44 -11.80 -5.92 -27.12
CA GLU A 44 -10.48 -6.57 -27.21
C GLU A 44 -9.73 -6.52 -25.86
N LEU A 45 -8.82 -7.47 -25.68
CA LEU A 45 -7.86 -7.42 -24.57
C LEU A 45 -6.79 -6.37 -24.89
N HIS A 46 -6.52 -5.50 -23.93
CA HIS A 46 -5.44 -4.51 -24.06
C HIS A 46 -4.08 -5.22 -24.09
N PRO A 47 -3.27 -5.14 -25.17
CA PRO A 47 -2.06 -5.95 -25.35
C PRO A 47 -1.01 -5.72 -24.26
N ASP A 48 -0.75 -4.46 -23.88
CA ASP A 48 0.28 -4.12 -22.90
C ASP A 48 -0.15 -4.36 -21.44
N LYS A 49 -1.46 -4.34 -21.17
CA LYS A 49 -1.99 -4.51 -19.80
C LYS A 49 -2.35 -5.95 -19.48
N THR A 50 -2.65 -6.78 -20.48
CA THR A 50 -2.98 -8.18 -20.29
C THR A 50 -1.69 -9.01 -20.17
N ARG A 51 -1.46 -9.57 -18.98
CA ARG A 51 -0.20 -10.26 -18.67
C ARG A 51 -0.44 -11.56 -17.95
N ILE A 52 0.39 -12.56 -18.23
CA ILE A 52 0.49 -13.79 -17.44
C ILE A 52 1.59 -13.55 -16.41
N VAL A 53 1.25 -13.72 -15.14
CA VAL A 53 2.16 -13.44 -14.01
C VAL A 53 2.43 -14.70 -13.21
N TYR A 54 3.71 -14.99 -12.99
CA TYR A 54 4.13 -16.09 -12.13
C TYR A 54 4.11 -15.68 -10.66
N CYS A 55 3.21 -16.27 -9.89
CA CYS A 55 3.05 -16.00 -8.46
C CYS A 55 4.14 -16.73 -7.66
N LYS A 56 5.38 -16.22 -7.71
CA LYS A 56 6.55 -16.81 -7.06
C LYS A 56 6.45 -16.75 -5.54
N ASP A 57 6.71 -17.87 -4.88
CA ASP A 57 6.80 -18.01 -3.43
C ASP A 57 7.97 -18.94 -3.03
N SER A 58 8.10 -19.31 -1.74
CA SER A 58 9.15 -20.21 -1.25
C SER A 58 9.10 -21.60 -1.87
N ASN A 59 7.92 -22.07 -2.31
CA ASN A 59 7.70 -23.41 -2.86
C ASN A 59 7.88 -23.46 -4.39
N ARG A 60 7.89 -22.30 -5.05
CA ARG A 60 7.94 -22.15 -6.50
C ARG A 60 9.32 -21.65 -6.94
N ARG A 61 10.12 -22.54 -7.53
CA ARG A 61 11.53 -22.28 -7.89
C ARG A 61 11.74 -21.70 -9.29
N GLY A 62 10.69 -21.61 -10.12
CA GLY A 62 10.78 -21.07 -11.48
C GLY A 62 11.29 -19.61 -11.51
N SER A 63 11.94 -19.26 -12.63
CA SER A 63 12.35 -17.89 -12.94
C SER A 63 11.56 -17.41 -14.14
N TYR A 64 10.82 -16.30 -13.97
CA TYR A 64 9.95 -15.72 -14.99
C TYR A 64 10.14 -14.21 -14.98
N GLU A 65 9.94 -13.59 -16.11
CA GLU A 65 10.07 -12.13 -16.25
C GLU A 65 8.98 -11.38 -15.46
N GLN A 66 7.74 -11.86 -15.56
CA GLN A 66 6.60 -11.23 -14.91
C GLN A 66 6.27 -11.93 -13.57
N VAL A 67 6.68 -11.32 -12.48
CA VAL A 67 6.48 -11.84 -11.10
C VAL A 67 5.71 -10.86 -10.22
N SER A 68 5.00 -9.89 -10.81
CA SER A 68 4.20 -8.93 -10.07
C SER A 68 3.09 -8.35 -10.92
N PHE A 69 1.99 -7.96 -10.27
CA PHE A 69 0.91 -7.18 -10.88
C PHE A 69 0.27 -6.24 -9.85
N THR A 70 -0.46 -5.25 -10.34
CA THR A 70 -1.21 -4.31 -9.49
C THR A 70 -2.71 -4.48 -9.76
N PHE A 71 -3.49 -4.61 -8.68
CA PHE A 71 -4.95 -4.71 -8.72
C PHE A 71 -5.55 -3.96 -7.53
N CYS A 72 -6.61 -3.18 -7.75
CA CYS A 72 -7.28 -2.39 -6.71
C CYS A 72 -6.34 -1.53 -5.83
N GLY A 73 -5.26 -1.01 -6.42
CA GLY A 73 -4.28 -0.18 -5.70
C GLY A 73 -3.27 -0.96 -4.84
N TYR A 74 -3.29 -2.29 -4.91
CA TYR A 74 -2.28 -3.16 -4.31
C TYR A 74 -1.35 -3.74 -5.36
N THR A 75 -0.06 -3.80 -5.08
CA THR A 75 0.90 -4.56 -5.86
C THR A 75 1.15 -5.91 -5.20
N PHE A 76 0.83 -6.97 -5.94
CA PHE A 76 1.08 -8.37 -5.59
C PHE A 76 2.46 -8.76 -6.12
N ARG A 77 3.33 -9.24 -5.24
CA ARG A 77 4.68 -9.71 -5.59
C ARG A 77 5.28 -10.59 -4.50
N PRO A 78 6.40 -11.28 -4.75
CA PRO A 78 7.15 -11.97 -3.70
C PRO A 78 7.56 -11.00 -2.58
N ARG A 79 7.22 -11.36 -1.33
CA ARG A 79 7.57 -10.59 -0.13
C ARG A 79 7.95 -11.53 1.00
N LYS A 80 8.89 -11.12 1.83
CA LYS A 80 9.20 -11.81 3.08
C LYS A 80 8.04 -11.67 4.04
N ALA A 81 7.62 -12.77 4.62
CA ALA A 81 6.61 -12.84 5.67
C ALA A 81 7.15 -13.66 6.84
N TYR A 82 6.63 -13.38 8.04
CA TYR A 82 7.01 -14.07 9.26
C TYR A 82 5.83 -14.91 9.75
N ASN A 83 6.08 -16.20 9.92
CA ASN A 83 5.10 -17.10 10.52
C ASN A 83 5.19 -17.00 12.04
N LYS A 84 4.19 -16.36 12.66
CA LYS A 84 4.17 -16.16 14.12
C LYS A 84 4.12 -17.47 14.92
N ARG A 85 3.65 -18.58 14.33
CA ARG A 85 3.55 -19.87 15.00
C ARG A 85 4.87 -20.65 14.97
N THR A 86 5.57 -20.65 13.84
CA THR A 86 6.82 -21.41 13.66
C THR A 86 8.09 -20.59 13.88
N GLY A 87 7.98 -19.25 13.93
CA GLY A 87 9.14 -18.37 14.01
C GLY A 87 9.92 -18.23 12.70
N GLU A 88 9.45 -18.82 11.60
CA GLU A 88 10.16 -18.88 10.34
C GLU A 88 9.84 -17.68 9.43
N VAL A 89 10.86 -17.25 8.68
CA VAL A 89 10.71 -16.28 7.60
C VAL A 89 10.57 -17.03 6.28
N PHE A 90 9.50 -16.77 5.55
CA PHE A 90 9.25 -17.35 4.24
C PHE A 90 8.94 -16.27 3.20
N THR A 91 9.03 -16.63 1.92
CA THR A 91 8.59 -15.74 0.85
C THR A 91 7.18 -16.15 0.41
N GLY A 92 6.23 -15.22 0.54
CA GLY A 92 4.87 -15.39 0.01
C GLY A 92 4.60 -14.42 -1.13
N PHE A 93 3.65 -14.73 -2.00
CA PHE A 93 3.16 -13.81 -3.02
C PHE A 93 2.04 -12.93 -2.41
N LEU A 94 2.42 -11.75 -1.89
CA LEU A 94 1.57 -10.97 -1.00
C LEU A 94 1.25 -9.58 -1.56
N PRO A 95 0.01 -9.08 -1.33
CA PRO A 95 -0.39 -7.71 -1.65
C PRO A 95 0.20 -6.70 -0.66
N ALA A 96 0.58 -5.54 -1.16
CA ALA A 96 0.85 -4.35 -0.36
C ALA A 96 0.46 -3.11 -1.16
N VAL A 97 0.31 -1.97 -0.49
CA VAL A 97 0.04 -0.70 -1.17
C VAL A 97 0.96 -0.51 -2.39
N SER A 98 0.38 -0.16 -3.53
CA SER A 98 1.18 0.05 -4.75
C SER A 98 2.07 1.31 -4.64
N PRO A 99 3.23 1.31 -5.31
CA PRO A 99 4.10 2.50 -5.35
C PRO A 99 3.37 3.76 -5.80
N ASP A 100 2.51 3.66 -6.81
CA ASP A 100 1.75 4.78 -7.34
C ASP A 100 0.76 5.34 -6.32
N LYS A 101 0.04 4.47 -5.60
CA LYS A 101 -0.86 4.89 -4.52
C LYS A 101 -0.09 5.51 -3.35
N LEU A 102 1.05 4.92 -2.98
CA LEU A 102 1.89 5.48 -1.92
C LEU A 102 2.45 6.87 -2.33
N MET A 103 2.83 7.02 -3.59
CA MET A 103 3.25 8.31 -4.15
C MET A 103 2.11 9.32 -4.16
N ALA A 104 0.91 8.94 -4.60
CA ALA A 104 -0.27 9.80 -4.59
C ALA A 104 -0.63 10.28 -3.17
N MET A 105 -0.64 9.36 -2.18
CA MET A 105 -0.81 9.70 -0.77
C MET A 105 0.28 10.65 -0.28
N SER A 106 1.54 10.42 -0.64
CA SER A 106 2.66 11.28 -0.29
C SER A 106 2.53 12.69 -0.87
N ARG A 107 2.06 12.81 -2.12
CA ARG A 107 1.75 14.11 -2.75
C ARG A 107 0.60 14.82 -2.02
N ARG A 108 -0.44 14.09 -1.63
CA ARG A 108 -1.56 14.61 -0.85
C ARG A 108 -1.10 15.14 0.52
N VAL A 109 -0.23 14.39 1.25
CA VAL A 109 0.36 14.86 2.51
C VAL A 109 1.15 16.15 2.31
N SER A 110 1.93 16.24 1.24
CA SER A 110 2.70 17.46 0.92
C SER A 110 1.80 18.66 0.63
N SER A 111 0.65 18.44 -0.03
CA SER A 111 -0.30 19.53 -0.34
C SER A 111 -0.99 20.13 0.89
N TRP A 112 -1.01 19.42 2.03
CA TRP A 112 -1.55 19.96 3.28
C TRP A 112 -0.75 21.13 3.82
N ARG A 113 0.52 21.31 3.40
CA ARG A 113 1.42 22.39 3.81
C ARG A 113 1.46 22.60 5.32
N ILE A 114 1.45 21.51 6.09
CA ILE A 114 1.38 21.49 7.56
C ILE A 114 2.34 22.52 8.19
N HIS A 115 3.57 22.58 7.70
CA HIS A 115 4.62 23.48 8.21
C HIS A 115 4.26 24.98 8.10
N ARG A 116 3.34 25.37 7.23
CA ARG A 116 2.88 26.76 7.08
C ARG A 116 1.73 27.14 8.04
N ARG A 117 1.11 26.15 8.69
CA ARG A 117 -0.05 26.34 9.56
C ARG A 117 0.36 26.59 11.02
N VAL A 118 1.28 27.53 11.26
CA VAL A 118 1.84 27.81 12.58
C VAL A 118 0.84 28.45 13.55
N ASN A 119 -0.26 29.01 13.05
CA ASN A 119 -1.38 29.54 13.84
C ASN A 119 -2.22 28.40 14.48
N LEU A 120 -2.17 27.19 13.96
CA LEU A 120 -2.94 26.06 14.49
C LEU A 120 -2.19 25.35 15.62
N THR A 121 -2.93 24.66 16.49
CA THR A 121 -2.37 23.70 17.48
C THR A 121 -2.15 22.32 16.85
N LEU A 122 -1.51 21.39 17.57
CA LEU A 122 -1.41 19.99 17.12
C LEU A 122 -2.79 19.34 17.02
N ASN A 123 -3.69 19.62 17.92
CA ASN A 123 -5.06 19.10 17.92
C ASN A 123 -5.82 19.58 16.68
N ASP A 124 -5.71 20.86 16.33
CA ASP A 124 -6.33 21.42 15.13
C ASP A 124 -5.79 20.78 13.85
N LEU A 125 -4.51 20.45 13.83
CA LEU A 125 -3.88 19.73 12.71
C LEU A 125 -4.29 18.27 12.68
N ALA A 126 -4.44 17.63 13.84
CA ALA A 126 -4.72 16.19 13.93
C ALA A 126 -6.10 15.83 13.37
N ALA A 127 -7.12 16.62 13.64
CA ALA A 127 -8.49 16.32 13.23
C ALA A 127 -8.64 16.07 11.72
N PRO A 128 -8.30 17.00 10.81
CA PRO A 128 -8.43 16.81 9.37
C PRO A 128 -7.43 15.76 8.82
N ILE A 129 -6.23 15.66 9.40
CA ILE A 129 -5.24 14.67 9.01
C ILE A 129 -5.75 13.26 9.33
N ASN A 130 -6.26 13.04 10.55
CA ASN A 130 -6.77 11.75 10.98
C ASN A 130 -7.98 11.29 10.17
N GLN A 131 -8.86 12.20 9.76
CA GLN A 131 -10.00 11.87 8.92
C GLN A 131 -9.55 11.18 7.62
N VAL A 132 -8.54 11.72 6.94
CA VAL A 132 -7.99 11.13 5.72
C VAL A 132 -7.21 9.85 6.01
N LEU A 133 -6.38 9.87 7.06
CA LEU A 133 -5.55 8.71 7.41
C LEU A 133 -6.36 7.48 7.79
N ARG A 134 -7.47 7.63 8.52
CA ARG A 134 -8.33 6.49 8.88
C ARG A 134 -8.77 5.71 7.65
N GLY A 135 -9.21 6.38 6.59
CA GLY A 135 -9.59 5.72 5.34
C GLY A 135 -8.43 4.99 4.67
N TRP A 136 -7.26 5.64 4.57
CA TRP A 136 -6.09 5.00 3.97
C TRP A 136 -5.58 3.82 4.78
N LEU A 137 -5.54 3.94 6.11
CA LEU A 137 -5.05 2.88 6.98
C LEU A 137 -6.02 1.70 6.99
N ALA A 138 -7.32 1.95 7.11
CA ALA A 138 -8.34 0.89 7.07
C ALA A 138 -8.23 0.05 5.79
N TYR A 139 -7.88 0.66 4.66
CA TYR A 139 -7.74 -0.04 3.39
C TYR A 139 -6.34 -0.65 3.20
N PHE A 140 -5.26 0.12 3.32
CA PHE A 140 -3.92 -0.29 2.89
C PHE A 140 -3.09 -1.03 3.94
N THR A 141 -3.54 -1.14 5.19
CA THR A 141 -2.80 -1.89 6.24
C THR A 141 -3.31 -3.31 6.47
N VAL A 142 -4.36 -3.73 5.77
CA VAL A 142 -4.99 -5.06 5.94
C VAL A 142 -4.01 -6.21 5.71
N PHE A 143 -3.19 -6.13 4.64
CA PHE A 143 -2.34 -7.25 4.24
C PHE A 143 -0.88 -7.08 4.64
N TYR A 144 -0.28 -5.93 4.35
CA TYR A 144 1.14 -5.68 4.57
C TYR A 144 1.37 -4.27 5.15
N PRO A 145 1.06 -4.06 6.44
CA PRO A 145 1.02 -2.73 7.06
C PRO A 145 2.37 -2.00 7.03
N THR A 146 3.50 -2.73 7.05
CA THR A 146 4.84 -2.12 7.01
C THR A 146 5.10 -1.32 5.73
N ALA A 147 4.41 -1.64 4.63
CA ALA A 147 4.58 -0.93 3.35
C ALA A 147 4.10 0.53 3.41
N VAL A 148 3.27 0.90 4.39
CA VAL A 148 2.76 2.27 4.56
C VAL A 148 3.66 3.13 5.44
N ARG A 149 4.67 2.56 6.13
CA ARG A 149 5.60 3.29 7.02
C ARG A 149 6.22 4.55 6.40
N PRO A 150 6.67 4.54 5.13
CA PRO A 150 7.23 5.75 4.52
C PRO A 150 6.28 6.95 4.52
N LEU A 151 4.95 6.70 4.52
CA LEU A 151 3.94 7.75 4.64
C LEU A 151 3.91 8.34 6.06
N TYR A 152 4.02 7.50 7.10
CA TYR A 152 4.08 7.95 8.49
C TYR A 152 5.29 8.82 8.73
N ASP A 153 6.47 8.38 8.28
CA ASP A 153 7.71 9.13 8.38
C ASP A 153 7.65 10.48 7.64
N ARG A 154 6.90 10.52 6.53
CA ARG A 154 6.67 11.77 5.80
C ARG A 154 5.81 12.74 6.62
N ILE A 155 4.72 12.27 7.22
CA ILE A 155 3.84 13.09 8.06
C ILE A 155 4.63 13.63 9.25
N ASP A 156 5.36 12.78 9.96
CA ASP A 156 6.18 13.19 11.10
C ASP A 156 7.25 14.20 10.71
N ARG A 157 7.87 14.08 9.54
CA ARG A 157 8.79 15.12 9.02
C ARG A 157 8.11 16.46 8.80
N HIS A 158 6.85 16.49 8.33
CA HIS A 158 6.09 17.73 8.20
C HIS A 158 5.70 18.31 9.57
N LEU A 159 5.35 17.47 10.55
CA LEU A 159 5.06 17.89 11.93
C LEU A 159 6.33 18.45 12.63
N VAL A 160 7.49 17.81 12.44
CA VAL A 160 8.78 18.33 12.94
C VAL A 160 9.09 19.70 12.33
N ARG A 161 8.88 19.88 11.01
CA ARG A 161 9.08 21.18 10.35
C ARG A 161 8.12 22.23 10.89
N TRP A 162 6.84 21.86 11.12
CA TRP A 162 5.85 22.73 11.72
C TRP A 162 6.26 23.16 13.14
N ALA A 163 6.68 22.23 13.99
CA ALA A 163 7.12 22.52 15.34
C ALA A 163 8.31 23.51 15.36
N ARG A 164 9.26 23.36 14.44
CA ARG A 164 10.39 24.28 14.29
C ARG A 164 9.96 25.70 13.90
N TRP A 165 8.94 25.82 13.06
CA TRP A 165 8.45 27.14 12.64
C TRP A 165 7.54 27.79 13.69
N LYS A 166 6.84 26.99 14.48
CA LYS A 166 5.95 27.48 15.52
C LYS A 166 6.68 27.86 16.80
N TYR A 167 7.67 27.06 17.22
CA TYR A 167 8.33 27.22 18.51
C TYR A 167 9.78 27.67 18.34
N LYS A 168 10.07 28.94 18.73
CA LYS A 168 11.42 29.55 18.65
C LYS A 168 12.51 28.65 19.28
N ARG A 169 12.21 28.02 20.42
CA ARG A 169 13.14 27.09 21.11
C ARG A 169 13.53 25.83 20.28
N LEU A 170 12.75 25.48 19.26
CA LEU A 170 12.98 24.33 18.39
C LEU A 170 13.55 24.71 17.02
N GLU A 171 13.62 26.00 16.68
CA GLU A 171 14.00 26.52 15.37
C GLU A 171 15.36 25.99 14.89
N ARG A 172 16.36 25.97 15.78
CA ARG A 172 17.77 25.68 15.44
C ARG A 172 18.14 24.19 15.44
N GLY A 173 17.18 23.25 15.54
CA GLY A 173 17.59 21.84 15.64
C GLY A 173 16.53 20.80 15.27
N ASN A 174 16.77 20.08 14.16
CA ASN A 174 15.95 18.91 13.80
C ASN A 174 15.91 17.85 14.91
N ARG A 175 17.03 17.61 15.60
CA ARG A 175 17.13 16.63 16.68
C ARG A 175 16.22 17.01 17.87
N ARG A 176 16.26 18.29 18.30
CA ARG A 176 15.42 18.80 19.38
C ARG A 176 13.93 18.72 19.02
N ALA A 177 13.57 19.10 17.79
CA ALA A 177 12.18 19.06 17.34
C ALA A 177 11.65 17.62 17.20
N ARG A 178 12.48 16.66 16.75
CA ARG A 178 12.14 15.23 16.75
C ARG A 178 11.94 14.69 18.16
N ALA A 179 12.84 15.00 19.08
CA ALA A 179 12.72 14.59 20.49
C ALA A 179 11.46 15.18 21.14
N TRP A 180 11.14 16.45 20.84
CA TRP A 180 9.91 17.08 21.30
C TRP A 180 8.67 16.36 20.74
N LEU A 181 8.61 16.08 19.44
CA LEU A 181 7.50 15.35 18.83
C LEU A 181 7.35 13.94 19.40
N GLN A 182 8.47 13.25 19.64
CA GLN A 182 8.47 11.95 20.31
C GLN A 182 7.92 12.04 21.74
N GLY A 183 8.27 13.07 22.49
CA GLY A 183 7.70 13.34 23.82
C GLY A 183 6.20 13.60 23.80
N VAL A 184 5.70 14.31 22.76
CA VAL A 184 4.25 14.46 22.55
C VAL A 184 3.60 13.12 22.26
N ARG A 185 4.17 12.33 21.33
CA ARG A 185 3.67 11.00 20.97
C ARG A 185 3.57 10.06 22.18
N THR A 186 4.55 10.13 23.10
CA THR A 186 4.53 9.31 24.33
C THR A 186 3.40 9.72 25.28
N ARG A 187 3.11 11.03 25.39
CA ARG A 187 2.04 11.53 26.26
C ARG A 187 0.64 11.38 25.65
N GLU A 188 0.55 11.55 24.35
CA GLU A 188 -0.70 11.57 23.59
C GLU A 188 -0.63 10.63 22.38
N PRO A 189 -0.51 9.30 22.59
CA PRO A 189 -0.29 8.32 21.50
C PRO A 189 -1.47 8.25 20.52
N GLU A 190 -2.63 8.70 20.94
CA GLU A 190 -3.87 8.71 20.18
C GLU A 190 -4.07 9.97 19.32
N LEU A 191 -3.24 11.01 19.51
CA LEU A 191 -3.41 12.30 18.85
C LEU A 191 -3.38 12.16 17.33
N PHE A 192 -2.43 11.38 16.79
CA PHE A 192 -2.40 11.05 15.37
C PHE A 192 -2.58 9.54 15.17
N VAL A 193 -3.55 9.17 14.34
CA VAL A 193 -3.92 7.76 14.09
C VAL A 193 -2.72 6.89 13.66
N HIS A 194 -1.80 7.42 12.84
CA HIS A 194 -0.63 6.67 12.38
C HIS A 194 0.39 6.37 13.49
N TRP A 195 0.36 7.07 14.61
CA TRP A 195 1.26 6.78 15.73
C TRP A 195 0.98 5.43 16.37
N ARG A 196 -0.26 4.98 16.37
CA ARG A 196 -0.65 3.63 16.84
C ARG A 196 0.02 2.52 16.02
N PHE A 197 0.14 2.72 14.70
CA PHE A 197 0.70 1.72 13.79
C PHE A 197 2.24 1.72 13.77
N GLY A 198 2.88 2.81 14.12
CA GLY A 198 4.34 2.92 14.17
C GLY A 198 4.97 2.34 15.43
N SER A 199 4.20 2.10 16.50
CA SER A 199 4.66 1.48 17.75
C SER A 199 4.43 -0.03 17.80
N ALA A 200 3.62 -0.58 16.91
CA ALA A 200 3.23 -2.00 16.87
C ALA A 200 4.05 -2.84 15.86
N LEU A 201 5.05 -2.27 15.20
CA LEU A 201 5.86 -2.97 14.22
C LEU A 201 7.28 -3.15 14.77
N PRO A 202 7.75 -4.42 14.88
CA PRO A 202 9.11 -4.75 15.33
C PRO A 202 10.18 -4.18 14.41
#